data_5cefccef5c6187eff4dca67da86e7311
#
_entry.id   5cefccef5c6187eff4dca67da86e7311
#
_cell.length_a   1.000
_cell.length_b   1.000
_cell.length_c   1.000
_cell.angle_alpha   90.00
_cell.angle_beta   90.00
_cell.angle_gamma   90.00
#
_symmetry.space_group_name_H-M   'P 1'
#
loop_
_entity.id
_entity.type
_entity.pdbx_description
1 polymer ?
#
loop_
_entity_poly.entity_id
_entity_poly.type
_entity_poly.pdbx_seq_one_letter_code
_entity_poly.pdbx_strand_id
1 'polypeptide(L)'
;MKRILLFALAALVAFPQISDARKKDSEGLKVMSYNIRYGSAEDGTNSWKYRWPATIEMLNDVQPDVFGVQEALDFQLTHVCEMARNYKNVGVGREDGKHDGEHMAIFWNKKTVKMLKWGTFWLSETPEKPSMGWDAACFRTATWALMKDKKTGKKFYFVNTHLDHVGKEARRLGLKLIVDRIDDINPEKYPMVLTGDFNVRPDNPCLVDLDKIMTSTRKIAKKTDSKGTFNGWRKDREGGVIDYIYVSGFGEVVEYETVTKKYADRSFISDHYPIMSVLKF
;
A
#
# COMPACT_ATOMS: atom_id res chain seq x y z
N MET A 1 -21.94 -12.29 -77.75
CA MET A 1 -21.30 -11.55 -76.63
C MET A 1 -22.02 -11.86 -75.36
N LYS A 2 -21.46 -12.80 -74.54
CA LYS A 2 -22.04 -13.22 -73.25
C LYS A 2 -21.33 -12.42 -72.15
N ARG A 3 -22.09 -11.61 -71.37
CA ARG A 3 -21.60 -10.91 -70.17
C ARG A 3 -21.64 -11.87 -68.99
N ILE A 4 -20.50 -12.15 -68.38
CA ILE A 4 -20.37 -12.89 -67.14
C ILE A 4 -20.46 -11.84 -66.00
N LEU A 5 -21.51 -11.96 -65.17
CA LEU A 5 -21.60 -11.25 -63.90
C LEU A 5 -20.85 -12.01 -62.81
N LEU A 6 -19.76 -11.40 -62.28
CA LEU A 6 -19.10 -11.89 -61.08
C LEU A 6 -19.84 -11.33 -59.84
N PHE A 7 -20.42 -12.25 -59.04
CA PHE A 7 -20.89 -11.93 -57.68
C PHE A 7 -19.73 -12.05 -56.71
N ALA A 8 -19.31 -10.92 -56.13
CA ALA A 8 -18.38 -10.95 -55.02
C ALA A 8 -19.12 -11.22 -53.73
N LEU A 9 -18.87 -12.38 -53.11
CA LEU A 9 -19.39 -12.77 -51.82
C LEU A 9 -18.50 -12.13 -50.71
N ALA A 10 -18.97 -11.08 -50.10
CA ALA A 10 -18.29 -10.50 -48.93
C ALA A 10 -18.58 -11.36 -47.70
N ALA A 11 -17.59 -12.13 -47.22
CA ALA A 11 -17.64 -12.84 -45.96
C ALA A 11 -17.49 -11.83 -44.84
N LEU A 12 -18.55 -11.58 -44.05
CA LEU A 12 -18.48 -10.87 -42.80
C LEU A 12 -17.76 -11.77 -41.77
N VAL A 13 -16.53 -11.47 -41.49
CA VAL A 13 -15.81 -12.06 -40.34
C VAL A 13 -16.32 -11.36 -39.07
N ALA A 14 -17.22 -12.01 -38.35
CA ALA A 14 -17.63 -11.57 -37.02
C ALA A 14 -16.47 -11.82 -36.05
N PHE A 15 -15.76 -10.75 -35.68
CA PHE A 15 -14.84 -10.80 -34.55
C PHE A 15 -15.67 -11.02 -33.26
N PRO A 16 -15.33 -12.00 -32.42
CA PRO A 16 -15.96 -12.12 -31.14
C PRO A 16 -15.65 -10.85 -30.33
N GLN A 17 -16.68 -10.10 -29.97
CA GLN A 17 -16.55 -9.06 -28.97
C GLN A 17 -16.11 -9.75 -27.68
N ILE A 18 -14.85 -9.59 -27.30
CA ILE A 18 -14.38 -9.88 -25.96
C ILE A 18 -15.16 -8.92 -25.07
N SER A 19 -16.19 -9.44 -24.40
CA SER A 19 -16.87 -8.73 -23.34
C SER A 19 -15.83 -8.48 -22.26
N ASP A 20 -15.32 -7.24 -22.21
CA ASP A 20 -14.65 -6.71 -21.02
C ASP A 20 -15.66 -6.87 -19.88
N ALA A 21 -15.53 -7.95 -19.13
CA ALA A 21 -16.17 -8.10 -17.84
C ALA A 21 -15.52 -7.03 -16.95
N ARG A 22 -16.00 -5.77 -17.07
CA ARG A 22 -15.67 -4.72 -16.10
C ARG A 22 -15.94 -5.31 -14.73
N LYS A 23 -14.85 -5.64 -14.01
CA LYS A 23 -14.92 -5.90 -12.57
C LYS A 23 -15.79 -4.77 -12.02
N LYS A 24 -16.92 -5.13 -11.41
CA LYS A 24 -17.88 -4.21 -10.79
C LYS A 24 -17.05 -3.24 -9.94
N ASP A 25 -16.99 -1.96 -10.35
CA ASP A 25 -16.24 -0.94 -9.61
C ASP A 25 -16.65 -1.04 -8.14
N SER A 26 -15.70 -1.40 -7.27
CA SER A 26 -15.96 -1.44 -5.84
C SER A 26 -16.42 -0.03 -5.44
N GLU A 27 -17.66 0.08 -4.92
CA GLU A 27 -18.17 1.36 -4.45
C GLU A 27 -17.42 1.79 -3.19
N GLY A 28 -16.22 2.39 -3.33
CA GLY A 28 -15.45 2.87 -2.20
C GLY A 28 -14.01 3.23 -2.56
N LEU A 29 -13.34 3.91 -1.65
CA LEU A 29 -11.91 4.23 -1.73
C LEU A 29 -11.10 2.95 -1.47
N LYS A 30 -10.29 2.53 -2.43
CA LYS A 30 -9.45 1.35 -2.33
C LYS A 30 -8.06 1.74 -1.82
N VAL A 31 -7.71 1.26 -0.64
CA VAL A 31 -6.41 1.54 0.01
C VAL A 31 -5.61 0.25 0.18
N MET A 32 -4.26 0.36 0.14
CA MET A 32 -3.39 -0.81 0.26
C MET A 32 -2.16 -0.49 1.11
N SER A 33 -1.64 -1.50 1.82
CA SER A 33 -0.29 -1.51 2.42
C SER A 33 0.53 -2.59 1.74
N TYR A 34 1.79 -2.26 1.39
CA TYR A 34 2.65 -3.18 0.67
C TYR A 34 4.11 -3.01 1.06
N ASN A 35 4.62 -3.88 1.95
CA ASN A 35 6.06 -4.03 2.10
C ASN A 35 6.61 -4.63 0.79
N ILE A 36 7.28 -3.76 0.00
CA ILE A 36 7.74 -4.10 -1.35
C ILE A 36 9.04 -4.90 -1.36
N ARG A 37 9.61 -5.14 -0.19
CA ARG A 37 10.92 -5.74 0.06
C ARG A 37 12.06 -4.89 -0.47
N TYR A 38 13.10 -4.73 0.34
CA TYR A 38 14.33 -4.00 0.05
C TYR A 38 14.92 -4.35 -1.31
N GLY A 39 15.03 -3.35 -2.18
CA GLY A 39 15.32 -3.56 -3.60
C GLY A 39 16.72 -4.09 -3.90
N SER A 40 17.68 -3.84 -3.01
CA SER A 40 19.06 -4.30 -3.13
C SER A 40 19.35 -5.62 -2.39
N ALA A 41 18.30 -6.26 -1.83
CA ALA A 41 18.47 -7.56 -1.17
C ALA A 41 18.89 -8.65 -2.18
N GLU A 42 19.86 -9.47 -1.78
CA GLU A 42 20.32 -10.61 -2.56
C GLU A 42 19.41 -11.83 -2.38
N ASP A 43 18.16 -11.69 -2.80
CA ASP A 43 17.11 -12.70 -2.65
C ASP A 43 17.10 -13.73 -3.81
N GLY A 44 18.21 -13.85 -4.57
CA GLY A 44 18.34 -14.79 -5.70
C GLY A 44 17.26 -14.52 -6.77
N THR A 45 16.45 -15.54 -7.08
CA THR A 45 15.34 -15.40 -8.04
C THR A 45 14.21 -14.50 -7.54
N ASN A 46 14.20 -14.12 -6.27
CA ASN A 46 13.24 -13.19 -5.68
C ASN A 46 13.79 -11.75 -5.57
N SER A 47 14.99 -11.47 -6.10
CA SER A 47 15.51 -10.10 -6.18
C SER A 47 14.60 -9.19 -7.00
N TRP A 48 14.59 -7.89 -6.71
CA TRP A 48 13.71 -6.88 -7.34
C TRP A 48 13.69 -6.96 -8.86
N LYS A 49 14.85 -7.11 -9.50
CA LYS A 49 14.98 -7.19 -10.97
C LYS A 49 14.13 -8.29 -11.62
N TYR A 50 13.75 -9.32 -10.86
CA TYR A 50 12.92 -10.42 -11.37
C TYR A 50 11.45 -10.32 -10.95
N ARG A 51 11.11 -9.56 -9.90
CA ARG A 51 9.74 -9.50 -9.35
C ARG A 51 8.99 -8.20 -9.65
N TRP A 52 9.69 -7.13 -10.10
CA TRP A 52 9.00 -5.89 -10.44
C TRP A 52 7.88 -6.05 -11.49
N PRO A 53 8.00 -6.92 -12.55
CA PRO A 53 6.89 -7.09 -13.50
C PRO A 53 5.61 -7.58 -12.81
N ALA A 54 5.76 -8.51 -11.88
CA ALA A 54 4.64 -9.04 -11.09
C ALA A 54 4.04 -7.97 -10.16
N THR A 55 4.86 -7.07 -9.60
CA THR A 55 4.38 -5.91 -8.84
C THR A 55 3.54 -4.98 -9.72
N ILE A 56 3.98 -4.69 -10.94
CA ILE A 56 3.22 -3.83 -11.87
C ILE A 56 1.91 -4.51 -12.32
N GLU A 57 1.95 -5.82 -12.61
CA GLU A 57 0.74 -6.58 -12.95
C GLU A 57 -0.27 -6.56 -11.79
N MET A 58 0.19 -6.74 -10.55
CA MET A 58 -0.63 -6.62 -9.35
C MET A 58 -1.26 -5.23 -9.23
N LEU A 59 -0.48 -4.16 -9.39
CA LEU A 59 -0.99 -2.79 -9.34
C LEU A 59 -2.03 -2.51 -10.43
N ASN A 60 -1.87 -3.08 -11.62
CA ASN A 60 -2.83 -2.96 -12.72
C ASN A 60 -4.11 -3.78 -12.48
N ASP A 61 -4.03 -4.91 -11.78
CA ASP A 61 -5.19 -5.74 -11.43
C ASP A 61 -5.97 -5.17 -10.24
N VAL A 62 -5.27 -4.86 -9.15
CA VAL A 62 -5.88 -4.35 -7.90
C VAL A 62 -6.34 -2.91 -8.05
N GLN A 63 -5.58 -2.07 -8.73
CA GLN A 63 -5.83 -0.64 -8.95
C GLN A 63 -6.17 0.13 -7.65
N PRO A 64 -5.30 0.12 -6.63
CA PRO A 64 -5.55 0.90 -5.42
C PRO A 64 -5.61 2.40 -5.73
N ASP A 65 -6.49 3.13 -5.06
CA ASP A 65 -6.54 4.59 -5.15
C ASP A 65 -5.37 5.24 -4.42
N VAL A 66 -5.00 4.68 -3.26
CA VAL A 66 -3.83 5.08 -2.46
C VAL A 66 -3.17 3.85 -1.85
N PHE A 67 -1.85 3.82 -1.82
CA PHE A 67 -1.13 2.77 -1.10
C PHE A 67 0.16 3.27 -0.47
N GLY A 68 0.48 2.71 0.69
CA GLY A 68 1.75 2.87 1.37
C GLY A 68 2.70 1.73 1.03
N VAL A 69 3.98 2.05 0.81
CA VAL A 69 5.04 1.04 0.64
C VAL A 69 6.04 1.14 1.76
N GLN A 70 6.62 0.00 2.16
CA GLN A 70 7.69 -0.12 3.12
C GLN A 70 8.90 -0.77 2.44
N GLU A 71 10.10 -0.54 2.95
CA GLU A 71 11.40 -1.01 2.41
C GLU A 71 11.75 -0.50 1.00
N ALA A 72 11.01 0.43 0.45
CA ALA A 72 11.24 0.90 -0.90
C ALA A 72 12.49 1.78 -0.98
N LEU A 73 13.40 1.47 -1.91
CA LEU A 73 14.49 2.36 -2.29
C LEU A 73 14.05 3.33 -3.41
N ASP A 74 14.74 4.45 -3.53
CA ASP A 74 14.42 5.50 -4.50
C ASP A 74 14.25 4.97 -5.95
N PHE A 75 15.13 4.07 -6.39
CA PHE A 75 15.02 3.46 -7.71
C PHE A 75 13.78 2.56 -7.88
N GLN A 76 13.29 1.92 -6.79
CA GLN A 76 12.05 1.14 -6.85
C GLN A 76 10.84 2.07 -7.00
N LEU A 77 10.82 3.20 -6.28
CA LEU A 77 9.76 4.21 -6.41
C LEU A 77 9.70 4.78 -7.82
N THR A 78 10.88 5.16 -8.37
CA THR A 78 11.01 5.63 -9.76
C THR A 78 10.47 4.60 -10.74
N HIS A 79 10.89 3.34 -10.62
CA HIS A 79 10.47 2.25 -11.50
C HIS A 79 8.95 2.01 -11.44
N VAL A 80 8.34 2.04 -10.25
CA VAL A 80 6.88 1.92 -10.11
C VAL A 80 6.17 3.10 -10.81
N CYS A 81 6.65 4.34 -10.65
CA CYS A 81 6.06 5.51 -11.31
C CYS A 81 6.17 5.47 -12.85
N GLU A 82 7.29 4.96 -13.37
CA GLU A 82 7.52 4.86 -14.82
C GLU A 82 6.63 3.79 -15.46
N MET A 83 6.47 2.64 -14.80
CA MET A 83 5.76 1.49 -15.33
C MET A 83 4.25 1.53 -15.02
N ALA A 84 3.86 2.03 -13.85
CA ALA A 84 2.47 2.24 -13.45
C ALA A 84 2.09 3.73 -13.52
N ARG A 85 2.08 4.30 -14.72
CA ARG A 85 2.01 5.74 -15.05
C ARG A 85 0.84 6.53 -14.45
N ASN A 86 -0.18 5.85 -13.93
CA ASN A 86 -1.29 6.52 -13.24
C ASN A 86 -0.92 6.94 -11.81
N TYR A 87 0.16 6.41 -11.26
CA TYR A 87 0.60 6.69 -9.89
C TYR A 87 1.66 7.79 -9.84
N LYS A 88 1.65 8.49 -8.72
CA LYS A 88 2.70 9.37 -8.22
C LYS A 88 2.95 9.01 -6.77
N ASN A 89 4.09 9.39 -6.21
CA ASN A 89 4.41 9.17 -4.81
C ASN A 89 4.93 10.43 -4.13
N VAL A 90 4.92 10.40 -2.79
CA VAL A 90 5.60 11.31 -1.87
C VAL A 90 6.23 10.50 -0.75
N GLY A 91 7.25 11.04 -0.14
CA GLY A 91 8.06 10.44 0.91
C GLY A 91 9.53 10.80 0.72
N VAL A 92 10.34 10.58 1.71
CA VAL A 92 11.79 10.83 1.68
C VAL A 92 12.56 9.62 2.18
N GLY A 93 13.81 9.50 1.79
CA GLY A 93 14.74 8.51 2.33
C GLY A 93 14.97 8.72 3.82
N ARG A 94 14.91 7.65 4.58
CA ARG A 94 14.96 7.71 6.06
C ARG A 94 16.32 8.15 6.61
N GLU A 95 17.40 8.02 5.83
CA GLU A 95 18.77 8.28 6.30
C GLU A 95 19.19 9.75 6.14
N ASP A 96 18.73 10.42 5.07
CA ASP A 96 19.12 11.79 4.76
C ASP A 96 17.94 12.78 4.65
N GLY A 97 16.72 12.29 4.71
CA GLY A 97 15.53 13.10 4.48
C GLY A 97 15.32 13.51 3.03
N LYS A 98 15.98 12.83 2.08
CA LYS A 98 15.89 13.08 0.63
C LYS A 98 15.76 11.78 -0.15
N HIS A 99 16.89 11.13 -0.47
CA HIS A 99 16.95 9.95 -1.34
C HIS A 99 17.55 8.72 -0.69
N ASP A 100 18.37 8.88 0.39
CA ASP A 100 19.12 7.79 0.97
C ASP A 100 18.29 6.95 1.95
N GLY A 101 18.47 5.65 1.86
CA GLY A 101 17.77 4.67 2.68
C GLY A 101 16.37 4.33 2.16
N GLU A 102 15.66 3.58 2.98
CA GLU A 102 14.29 3.17 2.66
C GLU A 102 13.30 4.32 2.80
N HIS A 103 12.29 4.32 1.94
CA HIS A 103 11.19 5.28 1.95
C HIS A 103 9.91 4.62 2.47
N MET A 104 9.23 5.30 3.38
CA MET A 104 7.84 5.00 3.73
C MET A 104 6.93 5.80 2.80
N ALA A 105 7.04 5.53 1.50
CA ALA A 105 6.36 6.34 0.50
C ALA A 105 4.86 6.05 0.43
N ILE A 106 4.11 7.08 0.06
CA ILE A 106 2.67 7.00 -0.21
C ILE A 106 2.46 7.24 -1.71
N PHE A 107 1.89 6.26 -2.38
CA PHE A 107 1.48 6.35 -3.77
C PHE A 107 -0.01 6.68 -3.87
N TRP A 108 -0.39 7.44 -4.88
CA TRP A 108 -1.80 7.68 -5.20
C TRP A 108 -2.05 7.62 -6.71
N ASN A 109 -3.22 7.12 -7.07
CA ASN A 109 -3.70 7.17 -8.44
C ASN A 109 -4.17 8.60 -8.76
N LYS A 110 -3.41 9.30 -9.61
CA LYS A 110 -3.70 10.69 -9.99
C LYS A 110 -5.03 10.89 -10.73
N LYS A 111 -5.67 9.80 -11.21
CA LYS A 111 -7.00 9.86 -11.83
C LYS A 111 -8.12 9.95 -10.79
N THR A 112 -7.97 9.26 -9.65
CA THR A 112 -9.03 9.12 -8.63
C THR A 112 -8.80 9.98 -7.40
N VAL A 113 -7.53 10.28 -7.07
CA VAL A 113 -7.16 11.03 -5.87
C VAL A 113 -6.31 12.25 -6.22
N LYS A 114 -6.50 13.35 -5.47
CA LYS A 114 -5.64 14.54 -5.48
C LYS A 114 -4.90 14.65 -4.16
N MET A 115 -3.58 14.66 -4.17
CA MET A 115 -2.74 14.97 -3.03
C MET A 115 -2.75 16.50 -2.80
N LEU A 116 -2.93 16.93 -1.57
CA LEU A 116 -3.04 18.34 -1.18
C LEU A 116 -1.84 18.82 -0.36
N LYS A 117 -1.41 18.01 0.61
CA LYS A 117 -0.30 18.32 1.52
C LYS A 117 0.31 17.01 2.00
N TRP A 118 1.60 17.01 2.32
CA TRP A 118 2.28 15.84 2.89
C TRP A 118 3.47 16.25 3.75
N GLY A 119 3.99 15.32 4.53
CA GLY A 119 5.21 15.45 5.31
C GLY A 119 5.70 14.10 5.79
N THR A 120 6.93 14.07 6.28
CA THR A 120 7.55 12.90 6.92
C THR A 120 8.17 13.35 8.24
N PHE A 121 8.13 12.48 9.24
CA PHE A 121 8.84 12.66 10.51
C PHE A 121 9.49 11.35 10.94
N TRP A 122 10.56 11.45 11.74
CA TRP A 122 11.30 10.29 12.25
C TRP A 122 10.68 9.80 13.54
N LEU A 123 10.66 8.47 13.69
CA LEU A 123 10.21 7.81 14.92
C LEU A 123 11.35 7.78 15.92
N SER A 124 11.58 8.93 16.56
CA SER A 124 12.67 9.16 17.49
C SER A 124 12.32 10.31 18.45
N GLU A 125 13.21 10.57 19.40
CA GLU A 125 13.15 11.71 20.31
C GLU A 125 13.34 13.06 19.62
N THR A 126 13.83 13.05 18.35
CA THR A 126 14.02 14.26 17.52
C THR A 126 13.37 14.08 16.15
N PRO A 127 12.02 14.06 16.08
CA PRO A 127 11.28 13.63 14.90
C PRO A 127 11.37 14.57 13.70
N GLU A 128 11.93 15.77 13.85
CA GLU A 128 12.00 16.78 12.80
C GLU A 128 13.24 16.62 11.89
N LYS A 129 14.12 15.67 12.17
CA LYS A 129 15.35 15.43 11.41
C LYS A 129 15.71 13.95 11.39
N PRO A 130 16.52 13.51 10.39
CA PRO A 130 17.05 12.14 10.38
C PRO A 130 17.69 11.78 11.71
N SER A 131 17.11 10.78 12.38
CA SER A 131 17.55 10.32 13.69
C SER A 131 17.05 8.92 13.98
N MET A 132 17.82 8.18 14.77
CA MET A 132 17.45 6.86 15.25
C MET A 132 16.88 6.99 16.66
N GLY A 133 15.72 6.41 16.90
CA GLY A 133 15.01 6.54 18.17
C GLY A 133 15.19 5.32 19.08
N TRP A 134 15.35 5.58 20.36
CA TRP A 134 15.34 4.58 21.45
C TRP A 134 16.31 3.41 21.19
N ASP A 135 15.80 2.17 21.18
CA ASP A 135 16.54 0.94 20.90
C ASP A 135 16.41 0.45 19.44
N ALA A 136 16.07 1.35 18.51
CA ALA A 136 15.90 1.00 17.11
C ALA A 136 17.18 0.50 16.46
N ALA A 137 17.07 -0.52 15.59
CA ALA A 137 18.18 -1.03 14.80
C ALA A 137 18.50 -0.16 13.56
N CYS A 138 17.57 0.70 13.14
CA CYS A 138 17.72 1.58 11.99
C CYS A 138 16.76 2.78 12.12
N PHE A 139 16.96 3.79 11.27
CA PHE A 139 16.04 4.92 11.21
C PHE A 139 14.64 4.45 10.79
N ARG A 140 13.61 4.98 11.47
CA ARG A 140 12.21 4.71 11.16
C ARG A 140 11.46 6.03 10.97
N THR A 141 10.55 6.03 10.02
CA THR A 141 9.78 7.23 9.67
C THR A 141 8.30 6.92 9.54
N ALA A 142 7.48 7.96 9.68
CA ALA A 142 6.10 7.97 9.25
C ALA A 142 5.91 9.09 8.24
N THR A 143 5.39 8.75 7.06
CA THR A 143 4.98 9.71 6.04
C THR A 143 3.47 9.86 6.06
N TRP A 144 2.97 11.09 5.99
CA TRP A 144 1.55 11.40 5.97
C TRP A 144 1.19 12.27 4.78
N ALA A 145 -0.04 12.16 4.31
CA ALA A 145 -0.57 12.99 3.24
C ALA A 145 -2.05 13.31 3.47
N LEU A 146 -2.41 14.59 3.31
CA LEU A 146 -3.79 15.04 3.14
C LEU A 146 -4.19 14.87 1.68
N MET A 147 -5.25 14.15 1.44
CA MET A 147 -5.72 13.79 0.11
C MET A 147 -7.21 14.14 -0.07
N LYS A 148 -7.63 14.23 -1.32
CA LYS A 148 -9.04 14.40 -1.70
C LYS A 148 -9.45 13.31 -2.69
N ASP A 149 -10.45 12.53 -2.34
CA ASP A 149 -11.11 11.65 -3.28
C ASP A 149 -11.87 12.48 -4.32
N LYS A 150 -11.58 12.28 -5.60
CA LYS A 150 -12.15 13.08 -6.68
C LYS A 150 -13.61 12.71 -6.97
N LYS A 151 -14.03 11.46 -6.66
CA LYS A 151 -15.39 10.99 -6.90
C LYS A 151 -16.38 11.62 -5.91
N THR A 152 -16.03 11.60 -4.62
CA THR A 152 -16.91 12.10 -3.55
C THR A 152 -16.63 13.55 -3.16
N GLY A 153 -15.44 14.07 -3.49
CA GLY A 153 -14.95 15.36 -3.04
C GLY A 153 -14.49 15.38 -1.58
N LYS A 154 -14.59 14.27 -0.85
CA LYS A 154 -14.20 14.18 0.56
C LYS A 154 -12.69 14.18 0.74
N LYS A 155 -12.22 14.81 1.81
CA LYS A 155 -10.84 14.82 2.23
C LYS A 155 -10.59 13.70 3.23
N PHE A 156 -9.38 13.17 3.25
CA PHE A 156 -8.92 12.17 4.20
C PHE A 156 -7.39 12.26 4.37
N TYR A 157 -6.90 11.77 5.49
CA TYR A 157 -5.48 11.59 5.72
C TYR A 157 -5.06 10.15 5.48
N PHE A 158 -3.88 9.98 4.93
CA PHE A 158 -3.22 8.70 4.77
C PHE A 158 -1.84 8.77 5.43
N VAL A 159 -1.54 7.84 6.32
CA VAL A 159 -0.25 7.72 7.01
C VAL A 159 0.35 6.36 6.69
N ASN A 160 1.66 6.31 6.45
CA ASN A 160 2.39 5.08 6.17
C ASN A 160 3.67 5.00 7.01
N THR A 161 3.93 3.84 7.61
CA THR A 161 5.09 3.63 8.47
C THR A 161 5.65 2.22 8.34
N HIS A 162 6.87 2.01 8.87
CA HIS A 162 7.48 0.71 9.09
C HIS A 162 8.15 0.75 10.45
N LEU A 163 7.58 0.03 11.43
CA LEU A 163 8.11 0.00 12.78
C LEU A 163 9.38 -0.86 12.86
N ASP A 164 10.19 -0.66 13.90
CA ASP A 164 11.47 -1.34 14.01
C ASP A 164 11.32 -2.86 14.19
N HIS A 165 12.18 -3.62 13.53
CA HIS A 165 12.12 -5.09 13.53
C HIS A 165 12.83 -5.72 14.75
N VAL A 166 13.70 -4.96 15.44
CA VAL A 166 14.47 -5.42 16.62
C VAL A 166 13.96 -4.73 17.89
N GLY A 167 14.03 -3.38 17.92
CA GLY A 167 13.79 -2.55 19.10
C GLY A 167 12.33 -2.62 19.58
N LYS A 168 12.10 -3.15 20.76
CA LYS A 168 10.75 -3.24 21.36
C LYS A 168 10.24 -1.88 21.81
N GLU A 169 11.10 -1.09 22.43
CA GLU A 169 10.76 0.27 22.85
C GLU A 169 10.59 1.19 21.63
N ALA A 170 11.42 1.04 20.62
CA ALA A 170 11.29 1.77 19.36
C ALA A 170 9.94 1.51 18.68
N ARG A 171 9.45 0.27 18.68
CA ARG A 171 8.08 -0.04 18.19
C ARG A 171 7.01 0.63 19.03
N ARG A 172 7.08 0.46 20.36
CA ARG A 172 6.09 0.98 21.29
C ARG A 172 6.03 2.51 21.25
N LEU A 173 7.20 3.16 21.39
CA LEU A 173 7.29 4.61 21.45
C LEU A 173 7.12 5.26 20.07
N GLY A 174 7.58 4.60 19.00
CA GLY A 174 7.36 5.05 17.63
C GLY A 174 5.89 5.05 17.26
N LEU A 175 5.14 3.98 17.61
CA LEU A 175 3.69 3.94 17.38
C LEU A 175 2.96 4.97 18.25
N LYS A 176 3.37 5.11 19.54
CA LYS A 176 2.84 6.16 20.41
C LYS A 176 3.07 7.55 19.84
N LEU A 177 4.25 7.85 19.30
CA LEU A 177 4.55 9.12 18.67
C LEU A 177 3.62 9.39 17.47
N ILE A 178 3.33 8.38 16.65
CA ILE A 178 2.35 8.50 15.55
C ILE A 178 0.99 8.87 16.12
N VAL A 179 0.52 8.15 17.15
CA VAL A 179 -0.77 8.40 17.82
C VAL A 179 -0.84 9.82 18.40
N ASP A 180 0.20 10.25 19.12
CA ASP A 180 0.26 11.58 19.73
C ASP A 180 0.25 12.69 18.68
N ARG A 181 0.79 12.46 17.49
CA ARG A 181 0.83 13.43 16.39
C ARG A 181 -0.41 13.47 15.49
N ILE A 182 -1.35 12.56 15.67
CA ILE A 182 -2.57 12.50 14.83
C ILE A 182 -3.35 13.82 14.91
N ASP A 183 -3.51 14.39 16.10
CA ASP A 183 -4.26 15.64 16.28
C ASP A 183 -3.56 16.83 15.61
N ASP A 184 -2.23 16.89 15.63
CA ASP A 184 -1.44 17.91 14.96
C ASP A 184 -1.49 17.76 13.43
N ILE A 185 -1.44 16.53 12.95
CA ILE A 185 -1.49 16.21 11.52
C ILE A 185 -2.90 16.45 10.96
N ASN A 186 -3.94 16.07 11.72
CA ASN A 186 -5.34 16.08 11.30
C ASN A 186 -6.23 16.92 12.24
N PRO A 187 -5.97 18.22 12.39
CA PRO A 187 -6.76 19.09 13.28
C PRO A 187 -8.22 19.19 12.86
N GLU A 188 -8.53 19.00 11.55
CA GLU A 188 -9.88 19.04 11.02
C GLU A 188 -10.68 17.76 11.25
N LYS A 189 -10.07 16.73 11.85
CA LYS A 189 -10.69 15.42 12.13
C LYS A 189 -11.28 14.74 10.87
N TYR A 190 -10.63 14.91 9.72
CA TYR A 190 -11.00 14.16 8.51
C TYR A 190 -10.80 12.64 8.73
N PRO A 191 -11.52 11.78 7.99
CA PRO A 191 -11.24 10.35 7.97
C PRO A 191 -9.77 10.07 7.75
N MET A 192 -9.22 9.07 8.45
CA MET A 192 -7.80 8.75 8.41
C MET A 192 -7.56 7.26 8.17
N VAL A 193 -6.53 6.97 7.39
CA VAL A 193 -5.97 5.63 7.16
C VAL A 193 -4.54 5.61 7.68
N LEU A 194 -4.17 4.60 8.45
CA LEU A 194 -2.79 4.31 8.83
C LEU A 194 -2.42 2.92 8.30
N THR A 195 -1.39 2.87 7.48
CA THR A 195 -0.84 1.62 6.91
C THR A 195 0.58 1.38 7.38
N GLY A 196 1.00 0.14 7.36
CA GLY A 196 2.41 -0.18 7.61
C GLY A 196 2.68 -1.63 7.93
N ASP A 197 3.97 -1.96 7.87
CA ASP A 197 4.54 -3.12 8.53
C ASP A 197 4.88 -2.72 9.98
N PHE A 198 4.15 -3.26 10.93
CA PHE A 198 4.36 -2.92 12.33
C PHE A 198 5.33 -3.84 13.04
N ASN A 199 5.79 -4.92 12.38
CA ASN A 199 6.70 -5.91 12.96
C ASN A 199 6.21 -6.52 14.29
N VAL A 200 4.90 -6.50 14.54
CA VAL A 200 4.24 -7.09 15.72
C VAL A 200 2.99 -7.84 15.30
N ARG A 201 2.60 -8.83 16.11
CA ARG A 201 1.35 -9.58 15.96
C ARG A 201 0.16 -8.80 16.54
N PRO A 202 -1.09 -9.17 16.16
CA PRO A 202 -2.30 -8.44 16.57
C PRO A 202 -2.58 -8.40 18.08
N ASP A 203 -1.96 -9.27 18.84
CA ASP A 203 -2.08 -9.35 20.31
C ASP A 203 -0.99 -8.55 21.05
N ASN A 204 -0.12 -7.86 20.33
CA ASN A 204 0.99 -7.12 20.94
C ASN A 204 0.49 -5.88 21.69
N PRO A 205 0.92 -5.69 22.97
CA PRO A 205 0.48 -4.57 23.79
C PRO A 205 0.76 -3.17 23.22
N CYS A 206 1.72 -3.02 22.29
CA CYS A 206 2.00 -1.71 21.71
C CYS A 206 0.84 -1.17 20.85
N LEU A 207 -0.11 -2.03 20.43
CA LEU A 207 -1.28 -1.63 19.64
C LEU A 207 -2.41 -1.03 20.50
N VAL A 208 -2.36 -1.16 21.82
CA VAL A 208 -3.47 -0.79 22.71
C VAL A 208 -3.88 0.67 22.60
N ASP A 209 -2.93 1.59 22.47
CA ASP A 209 -3.24 3.02 22.35
C ASP A 209 -3.79 3.36 20.96
N LEU A 210 -3.28 2.72 19.91
CA LEU A 210 -3.82 2.85 18.56
C LEU A 210 -5.26 2.29 18.48
N ASP A 211 -5.51 1.13 19.08
CA ASP A 211 -6.85 0.49 19.09
C ASP A 211 -7.93 1.34 19.80
N LYS A 212 -7.55 2.34 20.62
CA LYS A 212 -8.50 3.28 21.25
C LYS A 212 -9.02 4.35 20.27
N ILE A 213 -8.24 4.70 19.24
CA ILE A 213 -8.52 5.84 18.34
C ILE A 213 -8.75 5.44 16.89
N MET A 214 -8.24 4.29 16.48
CA MET A 214 -8.41 3.73 15.14
C MET A 214 -8.75 2.23 15.23
N THR A 215 -9.34 1.69 14.19
CA THR A 215 -9.72 0.27 14.15
C THR A 215 -9.08 -0.42 12.95
N SER A 216 -8.53 -1.62 13.17
CA SER A 216 -7.99 -2.45 12.08
C SER A 216 -9.11 -2.85 11.12
N THR A 217 -8.93 -2.59 9.82
CA THR A 217 -9.91 -2.91 8.78
C THR A 217 -10.19 -4.42 8.73
N ARG A 218 -9.18 -5.25 8.99
CA ARG A 218 -9.31 -6.70 9.06
C ARG A 218 -10.34 -7.16 10.11
N LYS A 219 -10.45 -6.42 11.24
CA LYS A 219 -11.39 -6.75 12.34
C LYS A 219 -12.84 -6.38 11.99
N ILE A 220 -13.07 -5.33 11.17
CA ILE A 220 -14.40 -4.73 10.99
C ILE A 220 -14.93 -4.78 9.56
N ALA A 221 -14.15 -5.27 8.59
CA ALA A 221 -14.61 -5.40 7.22
C ALA A 221 -15.78 -6.38 7.12
N LYS A 222 -16.80 -6.03 6.32
CA LYS A 222 -17.93 -6.93 6.03
C LYS A 222 -17.49 -8.23 5.36
N LYS A 223 -16.46 -8.14 4.50
CA LYS A 223 -15.79 -9.28 3.89
C LYS A 223 -14.31 -9.23 4.27
N THR A 224 -13.80 -10.27 4.89
CA THR A 224 -12.41 -10.37 5.35
C THR A 224 -11.85 -11.77 5.13
N ASP A 225 -10.52 -11.91 5.24
CA ASP A 225 -9.84 -13.21 5.23
C ASP A 225 -9.01 -13.42 6.51
N SER A 226 -8.54 -14.66 6.70
CA SER A 226 -7.72 -15.05 7.85
C SER A 226 -6.24 -15.28 7.51
N LYS A 227 -5.80 -14.94 6.28
CA LYS A 227 -4.45 -15.23 5.80
C LYS A 227 -3.41 -14.40 6.54
N GLY A 228 -2.20 -14.95 6.73
CA GLY A 228 -1.04 -14.19 7.20
C GLY A 228 -0.54 -13.19 6.16
N THR A 229 0.16 -12.14 6.60
CA THR A 229 0.69 -11.11 5.69
C THR A 229 2.16 -11.31 5.35
N PHE A 230 2.95 -11.95 6.22
CA PHE A 230 4.36 -12.26 6.00
C PHE A 230 4.56 -13.70 5.52
N ASN A 231 5.08 -13.91 4.32
CA ASN A 231 5.35 -15.23 3.75
C ASN A 231 6.83 -15.67 3.84
N GLY A 232 7.77 -14.72 3.90
CA GLY A 232 9.21 -14.99 4.00
C GLY A 232 9.74 -15.88 2.86
N TRP A 233 9.18 -15.74 1.65
CA TRP A 233 9.48 -16.54 0.45
C TRP A 233 9.12 -18.03 0.58
N ARG A 234 8.25 -18.42 1.51
CA ARG A 234 7.91 -19.81 1.81
C ARG A 234 6.43 -20.07 1.62
N LYS A 235 6.11 -21.12 0.83
CA LYS A 235 4.73 -21.54 0.54
C LYS A 235 4.07 -22.30 1.70
N ASP A 236 4.89 -22.96 2.53
CA ASP A 236 4.49 -23.84 3.62
C ASP A 236 4.37 -23.11 4.98
N ARG A 237 4.56 -21.79 4.98
CA ARG A 237 4.50 -20.98 6.20
C ARG A 237 3.12 -20.36 6.34
N GLU A 238 2.42 -20.70 7.41
CA GLU A 238 1.37 -19.85 7.93
C GLU A 238 2.02 -18.60 8.53
N GLY A 239 2.15 -17.58 7.68
CA GLY A 239 2.76 -16.31 8.08
C GLY A 239 1.95 -15.61 9.16
N GLY A 240 2.64 -14.92 10.07
CA GLY A 240 1.97 -14.02 11.00
C GLY A 240 1.37 -12.81 10.30
N VAL A 241 0.39 -12.18 10.94
CA VAL A 241 -0.09 -10.86 10.55
C VAL A 241 0.82 -9.84 11.21
N ILE A 242 1.53 -9.05 10.42
CA ILE A 242 2.41 -7.96 10.87
C ILE A 242 2.21 -6.68 10.06
N ASP A 243 1.46 -6.76 8.95
CA ASP A 243 1.08 -5.62 8.12
C ASP A 243 -0.37 -5.23 8.43
N TYR A 244 -0.64 -3.94 8.47
CA TYR A 244 -1.92 -3.41 8.95
C TYR A 244 -2.45 -2.28 8.07
N ILE A 245 -3.78 -2.18 8.05
CA ILE A 245 -4.55 -1.02 7.64
C ILE A 245 -5.50 -0.68 8.79
N TYR A 246 -5.26 0.43 9.45
CA TYR A 246 -6.13 1.01 10.47
C TYR A 246 -6.90 2.19 9.89
N VAL A 247 -8.12 2.39 10.37
CA VAL A 247 -8.99 3.48 9.91
C VAL A 247 -9.72 4.17 11.07
N SER A 248 -10.02 5.45 10.89
CA SER A 248 -10.95 6.20 11.72
C SER A 248 -11.79 7.15 10.85
N GLY A 249 -13.02 7.45 11.26
CA GLY A 249 -13.89 8.43 10.61
C GLY A 249 -14.50 8.00 9.27
N PHE A 250 -14.28 6.76 8.80
CA PHE A 250 -14.98 6.19 7.65
C PHE A 250 -16.32 5.58 8.10
N GLY A 251 -17.33 5.64 7.22
CA GLY A 251 -18.67 5.10 7.51
C GLY A 251 -18.72 3.57 7.44
N GLU A 252 -17.93 2.95 6.56
CA GLU A 252 -17.95 1.49 6.37
C GLU A 252 -16.62 0.97 5.84
N VAL A 253 -16.19 -0.19 6.32
CA VAL A 253 -15.15 -1.02 5.71
C VAL A 253 -15.83 -2.17 5.00
N VAL A 254 -15.87 -2.09 3.66
CA VAL A 254 -16.59 -3.05 2.82
C VAL A 254 -15.84 -4.37 2.71
N GLU A 255 -14.53 -4.30 2.48
CA GLU A 255 -13.67 -5.45 2.23
C GLU A 255 -12.27 -5.24 2.81
N TYR A 256 -11.70 -6.32 3.31
CA TYR A 256 -10.27 -6.51 3.56
C TYR A 256 -9.81 -7.75 2.80
N GLU A 257 -8.68 -7.67 2.11
CA GLU A 257 -8.11 -8.79 1.38
C GLU A 257 -6.59 -8.83 1.54
N THR A 258 -6.04 -10.03 1.83
CA THR A 258 -4.63 -10.34 1.69
C THR A 258 -4.41 -10.82 0.26
N VAL A 259 -3.68 -10.05 -0.56
CA VAL A 259 -3.50 -10.28 -2.00
C VAL A 259 -2.50 -11.41 -2.23
N THR A 260 -3.00 -12.63 -2.30
CA THR A 260 -2.19 -13.86 -2.49
C THR A 260 -2.24 -14.42 -3.91
N LYS A 261 -2.91 -13.72 -4.83
CA LYS A 261 -2.95 -14.07 -6.25
C LYS A 261 -1.54 -14.07 -6.83
N LYS A 262 -1.28 -15.00 -7.75
CA LYS A 262 -0.03 -15.05 -8.52
C LYS A 262 -0.06 -13.99 -9.62
N TYR A 263 1.08 -13.34 -9.84
CA TYR A 263 1.30 -12.37 -10.90
C TYR A 263 2.59 -12.70 -11.64
N ALA A 264 2.58 -12.56 -12.98
CA ALA A 264 3.71 -12.92 -13.87
C ALA A 264 4.29 -14.31 -13.51
N ASP A 265 3.41 -15.30 -13.31
CA ASP A 265 3.71 -16.69 -12.92
C ASP A 265 4.52 -16.84 -11.60
N ARG A 266 4.65 -15.77 -10.81
CA ARG A 266 5.35 -15.82 -9.54
C ARG A 266 4.41 -16.13 -8.40
N SER A 267 4.88 -17.00 -7.49
CA SER A 267 4.13 -17.30 -6.25
C SER A 267 4.18 -16.13 -5.25
N PHE A 268 5.26 -15.32 -5.31
CA PHE A 268 5.48 -14.19 -4.41
C PHE A 268 5.97 -12.99 -5.19
N ILE A 269 5.44 -11.82 -4.90
CA ILE A 269 5.88 -10.53 -5.44
C ILE A 269 6.71 -9.74 -4.42
N SER A 270 6.67 -10.17 -3.16
CA SER A 270 7.47 -9.74 -2.02
C SER A 270 7.46 -10.87 -0.98
N ASP A 271 8.33 -10.82 0.03
CA ASP A 271 8.25 -11.68 1.22
C ASP A 271 7.10 -11.31 2.17
N HIS A 272 6.38 -10.25 1.84
CA HIS A 272 5.07 -9.90 2.37
C HIS A 272 3.99 -10.01 1.28
N TYR A 273 2.78 -10.31 1.67
CA TYR A 273 1.61 -10.16 0.80
C TYR A 273 1.07 -8.73 0.95
N PRO A 274 0.77 -8.02 -0.16
CA PRO A 274 0.02 -6.76 -0.06
C PRO A 274 -1.33 -7.02 0.63
N ILE A 275 -1.76 -6.08 1.45
CA ILE A 275 -3.10 -6.08 2.04
C ILE A 275 -3.89 -4.89 1.53
N MET A 276 -5.17 -5.09 1.24
CA MET A 276 -6.05 -4.10 0.65
C MET A 276 -7.35 -3.97 1.45
N SER A 277 -7.91 -2.77 1.49
CA SER A 277 -9.26 -2.53 2.00
C SER A 277 -10.05 -1.59 1.10
N VAL A 278 -11.37 -1.76 1.10
CA VAL A 278 -12.32 -0.89 0.42
C VAL A 278 -13.13 -0.14 1.47
N LEU A 279 -13.06 1.19 1.42
CA LEU A 279 -13.60 2.09 2.43
C LEU A 279 -14.70 2.98 1.84
N LYS A 280 -15.82 3.17 2.58
CA LYS A 280 -16.83 4.19 2.26
C LYS A 280 -16.76 5.32 3.29
N PHE A 281 -16.90 6.54 2.79
CA PHE A 281 -16.93 7.73 3.64
C PHE A 281 -18.27 7.87 4.37
#